data_98102f3065cbd7ea0e02e56ddb2ec8e5
#
_entry.id   98102f3065cbd7ea0e02e56ddb2ec8e5
#
_cell.length_a   1.000
_cell.length_b   1.000
_cell.length_c   1.000
_cell.angle_alpha   90.00
_cell.angle_beta   90.00
_cell.angle_gamma   90.00
#
_symmetry.space_group_name_H-M   'P 1'
#
loop_
_entity.id
_entity.type
_entity.pdbx_description
1 polymer ?
#
loop_
_entity_poly.entity_id
_entity_poly.type
_entity_poly.pdbx_seq_one_letter_code
_entity_poly.pdbx_strand_id
1 'polypeptide(L)'
;MPLSDQTLEKLRTVSTATISTALFKRGFRNQMLQGVIPLDPGKPTMVGEAFTLRYIPAREDLNPITVFQDRSHPQRKAVEECPPGAVLVIDSRKDPRAASAGSILVTRLMKRGVAG
;
A
#
# COMPACT_ATOMS: atom_id res chain seq x y z
N MET A 1 -6.67 17.04 1.62
CA MET A 1 -5.70 17.90 2.35
C MET A 1 -4.66 16.96 2.95
N PRO A 2 -3.38 17.10 2.65
CA PRO A 2 -2.36 16.19 3.15
C PRO A 2 -2.28 16.24 4.69
N LEU A 3 -1.88 15.13 5.31
CA LEU A 3 -1.67 15.06 6.74
C LEU A 3 -0.48 15.96 7.14
N SER A 4 -0.60 16.63 8.29
CA SER A 4 0.52 17.40 8.82
C SER A 4 1.61 16.47 9.37
N ASP A 5 2.86 16.91 9.36
CA ASP A 5 3.98 16.16 9.92
C ASP A 5 3.74 15.81 11.40
N GLN A 6 3.14 16.73 12.16
CA GLN A 6 2.77 16.48 13.56
C GLN A 6 1.77 15.32 13.70
N THR A 7 0.82 15.19 12.77
CA THR A 7 -0.14 14.08 12.76
C THR A 7 0.56 12.77 12.42
N LEU A 8 1.44 12.78 11.42
CA LEU A 8 2.23 11.60 11.04
C LEU A 8 3.10 11.11 12.21
N GLU A 9 3.80 12.02 12.91
CA GLU A 9 4.59 11.68 14.08
C GLU A 9 3.76 11.07 15.21
N LYS A 10 2.60 11.65 15.52
CA LYS A 10 1.67 11.08 16.51
C LYS A 10 1.19 9.68 16.13
N LEU A 11 0.88 9.46 14.86
CA LEU A 11 0.44 8.14 14.38
C LEU A 11 1.54 7.08 14.53
N ARG A 12 2.81 7.44 14.43
CA ARG A 12 3.94 6.51 14.64
C ARG A 12 4.07 6.03 16.09
N THR A 13 3.54 6.78 17.05
CA THR A 13 3.65 6.46 18.48
C THR A 13 2.48 5.67 19.04
N VAL A 14 1.43 5.42 18.25
CA VAL A 14 0.23 4.71 18.72
C VAL A 14 0.06 3.38 17.99
N SER A 15 -0.51 2.39 18.69
CA SER A 15 -0.81 1.09 18.08
C SER A 15 -2.04 1.15 17.17
N THR A 16 -2.09 0.25 16.20
CA THR A 16 -3.27 0.07 15.34
C THR A 16 -4.53 -0.27 16.14
N ALA A 17 -4.39 -0.99 17.25
CA ALA A 17 -5.50 -1.28 18.17
C ALA A 17 -6.06 -0.01 18.82
N THR A 18 -5.20 0.91 19.23
CA THR A 18 -5.60 2.21 19.79
C THR A 18 -6.34 3.05 18.75
N ILE A 19 -5.80 3.10 17.52
CA ILE A 19 -6.43 3.83 16.40
C ILE A 19 -7.80 3.23 16.08
N SER A 20 -7.89 1.90 15.98
CA SER A 20 -9.15 1.19 15.71
C SER A 20 -10.21 1.51 16.77
N THR A 21 -9.83 1.51 18.05
CA THR A 21 -10.73 1.88 19.16
C THR A 21 -11.18 3.34 19.06
N ALA A 22 -10.28 4.25 18.73
CA ALA A 22 -10.62 5.66 18.57
C ALA A 22 -11.58 5.89 17.40
N LEU A 23 -11.40 5.18 16.29
CA LEU A 23 -12.30 5.22 15.14
C LEU A 23 -13.66 4.62 15.47
N PHE A 24 -13.68 3.50 16.20
CA PHE A 24 -14.92 2.88 16.65
C PHE A 24 -15.77 3.82 17.52
N LYS A 25 -15.15 4.56 18.46
CA LYS A 25 -15.82 5.58 19.28
C LYS A 25 -16.41 6.72 18.45
N ARG A 26 -15.87 6.97 17.25
CA ARG A 26 -16.39 7.96 16.30
C ARG A 26 -17.43 7.40 15.33
N GLY A 27 -17.87 6.15 15.51
CA GLY A 27 -18.90 5.52 14.67
C GLY A 27 -18.36 4.76 13.46
N PHE A 28 -17.04 4.75 13.23
CA PHE A 28 -16.45 3.97 12.15
C PHE A 28 -16.35 2.48 12.53
N ARG A 29 -16.67 1.61 11.58
CA ARG A 29 -16.64 0.16 11.76
C ARG A 29 -15.65 -0.46 10.76
N ASN A 30 -15.05 -1.58 11.14
CA ASN A 30 -14.21 -2.38 10.26
C ASN A 30 -13.09 -1.59 9.56
N GLN A 31 -12.42 -0.71 10.30
CA GLN A 31 -11.36 0.15 9.77
C GLN A 31 -9.97 -0.49 9.78
N MET A 32 -9.88 -1.77 10.13
CA MET A 32 -8.63 -2.52 10.15
C MET A 32 -8.57 -3.50 8.98
N LEU A 33 -7.46 -3.49 8.24
CA LEU A 33 -7.19 -4.50 7.21
C LEU A 33 -6.84 -5.83 7.89
N GLN A 34 -7.68 -6.85 7.68
CA GLN A 34 -7.45 -8.17 8.22
C GLN A 34 -6.48 -8.96 7.36
N GLY A 35 -5.62 -9.77 7.98
CA GLY A 35 -4.66 -10.62 7.27
C GLY A 35 -3.44 -9.92 6.71
N VAL A 36 -3.33 -8.59 6.87
CA VAL A 36 -2.12 -7.84 6.53
C VAL A 36 -1.22 -7.78 7.75
N ILE A 37 -0.07 -8.43 7.67
CA ILE A 37 0.91 -8.50 8.75
C ILE A 37 2.25 -7.94 8.29
N PRO A 38 3.07 -7.37 9.20
CA PRO A 38 4.40 -6.91 8.85
C PRO A 38 5.32 -8.10 8.50
N LEU A 39 6.12 -7.95 7.44
CA LEU A 39 7.15 -8.94 7.09
C LEU A 39 8.30 -8.94 8.11
N ASP A 40 8.59 -7.79 8.70
CA ASP A 40 9.61 -7.63 9.73
C ASP A 40 9.00 -6.87 10.92
N PRO A 41 8.55 -7.58 11.96
CA PRO A 41 7.96 -6.95 13.15
C PRO A 41 8.93 -6.06 13.94
N GLY A 42 10.23 -6.20 13.72
CA GLY A 42 11.28 -5.38 14.38
C GLY A 42 11.46 -4.00 13.74
N LYS A 43 10.83 -3.73 12.63
CA LYS A 43 10.90 -2.43 11.95
C LYS A 43 9.96 -1.40 12.58
N PRO A 44 10.29 -0.10 12.46
CA PRO A 44 9.41 0.98 12.89
C PRO A 44 8.02 0.90 12.24
N THR A 45 7.02 1.40 12.95
CA THR A 45 5.65 1.48 12.44
C THR A 45 5.59 2.28 11.14
N MET A 46 5.09 1.64 10.09
CA MET A 46 4.85 2.28 8.80
C MET A 46 3.63 3.19 8.89
N VAL A 47 3.79 4.46 8.56
CA VAL A 47 2.73 5.46 8.52
C VAL A 47 2.87 6.32 7.28
N GLY A 48 1.77 6.52 6.55
CA GLY A 48 1.75 7.35 5.36
C GLY A 48 0.34 7.45 4.78
N GLU A 49 0.12 8.40 3.89
CA GLU A 49 -1.12 8.47 3.14
C GLU A 49 -1.23 7.28 2.19
N ALA A 50 -2.43 6.70 2.08
CA ALA A 50 -2.65 5.56 1.21
C ALA A 50 -2.67 5.98 -0.26
N PHE A 51 -1.78 5.40 -1.06
CA PHE A 51 -1.83 5.44 -2.52
C PHE A 51 -2.34 4.09 -3.01
N THR A 52 -3.51 4.04 -3.63
CA THR A 52 -4.22 2.79 -3.88
C THR A 52 -4.04 2.29 -5.31
N LEU A 53 -3.82 0.97 -5.44
CA LEU A 53 -3.78 0.26 -6.71
C LEU A 53 -4.72 -0.95 -6.63
N ARG A 54 -5.68 -1.04 -7.53
CA ARG A 54 -6.61 -2.17 -7.60
C ARG A 54 -6.33 -3.00 -8.84
N TYR A 55 -6.18 -4.31 -8.64
CA TYR A 55 -6.09 -5.27 -9.73
C TYR A 55 -7.46 -5.85 -10.10
N ILE A 56 -7.55 -6.37 -11.31
CA ILE A 56 -8.56 -7.34 -11.71
C ILE A 56 -8.04 -8.75 -11.45
N PRO A 57 -8.90 -9.78 -11.37
CA PRO A 57 -8.44 -11.17 -11.33
C PRO A 57 -7.48 -11.48 -12.48
N ALA A 58 -6.48 -12.33 -12.24
CA ALA A 58 -5.47 -12.66 -13.24
C ALA A 58 -6.12 -13.22 -14.53
N ARG A 59 -5.81 -12.59 -15.65
CA ARG A 59 -6.31 -12.91 -16.99
C ARG A 59 -5.13 -12.98 -17.94
N GLU A 60 -4.55 -14.17 -18.12
CA GLU A 60 -3.41 -14.40 -19.01
C GLU A 60 -3.71 -14.07 -20.48
N ASP A 61 -4.97 -14.26 -20.90
CA ASP A 61 -5.46 -13.90 -22.22
C ASP A 61 -5.45 -12.39 -22.49
N LEU A 62 -5.57 -11.55 -21.44
CA LEU A 62 -5.57 -10.08 -21.54
C LEU A 62 -4.22 -9.45 -21.15
N ASN A 63 -3.35 -10.20 -20.49
CA ASN A 63 -2.11 -9.67 -19.91
C ASN A 63 -0.87 -10.44 -20.44
N PRO A 64 -0.58 -10.39 -21.75
CA PRO A 64 0.69 -10.89 -22.25
C PRO A 64 1.85 -10.11 -21.62
N ILE A 65 3.04 -10.74 -21.49
CA ILE A 65 4.20 -10.10 -20.83
C ILE A 65 4.57 -8.73 -21.43
N THR A 66 4.20 -8.51 -22.67
CA THR A 66 4.47 -7.25 -23.39
C THR A 66 3.72 -6.05 -22.84
N VAL A 67 2.62 -6.26 -22.09
CA VAL A 67 1.90 -5.13 -21.45
C VAL A 67 2.78 -4.36 -20.47
N PHE A 68 3.77 -5.01 -19.88
CA PHE A 68 4.73 -4.37 -18.98
C PHE A 68 5.75 -3.48 -19.68
N GLN A 69 5.80 -3.47 -21.01
CA GLN A 69 6.60 -2.51 -21.79
C GLN A 69 5.91 -1.14 -21.84
N ASP A 70 4.60 -1.11 -21.70
CA ASP A 70 3.83 0.12 -21.63
C ASP A 70 4.04 0.83 -20.28
N ARG A 71 4.56 2.05 -20.32
CA ARG A 71 4.77 2.88 -19.12
C ARG A 71 3.46 3.36 -18.49
N SER A 72 2.39 3.40 -19.26
CA SER A 72 1.05 3.76 -18.78
C SER A 72 0.32 2.60 -18.11
N HIS A 73 0.89 1.38 -18.17
CA HIS A 73 0.30 0.22 -17.49
C HIS A 73 0.08 0.54 -16.00
N PRO A 74 -1.12 0.30 -15.44
CA PRO A 74 -1.49 0.78 -14.09
C PRO A 74 -0.49 0.42 -12.99
N GLN A 75 0.08 -0.80 -13.02
CA GLN A 75 1.08 -1.22 -12.04
C GLN A 75 2.36 -0.38 -12.14
N ARG A 76 2.88 -0.15 -13.37
CA ARG A 76 4.07 0.67 -13.57
C ARG A 76 3.82 2.12 -13.20
N LYS A 77 2.67 2.64 -13.64
CA LYS A 77 2.23 4.00 -13.33
C LYS A 77 2.14 4.20 -11.81
N ALA A 78 1.52 3.26 -11.08
CA ALA A 78 1.41 3.35 -9.62
C ALA A 78 2.79 3.40 -8.95
N VAL A 79 3.77 2.60 -9.41
CA VAL A 79 5.14 2.63 -8.87
C VAL A 79 5.84 3.96 -9.14
N GLU A 80 5.62 4.56 -10.32
CA GLU A 80 6.26 5.83 -10.68
C GLU A 80 5.56 7.05 -10.07
N GLU A 81 4.27 7.00 -9.82
CA GLU A 81 3.48 8.12 -9.30
C GLU A 81 3.28 8.09 -7.78
N CYS A 82 3.50 6.93 -7.13
CA CYS A 82 3.38 6.85 -5.66
C CYS A 82 4.32 7.88 -5.00
N PRO A 83 3.77 8.83 -4.24
CA PRO A 83 4.58 9.91 -3.66
C PRO A 83 5.55 9.40 -2.59
N PRO A 84 6.68 10.08 -2.37
CA PRO A 84 7.52 9.84 -1.20
C PRO A 84 6.71 9.95 0.09
N GLY A 85 6.97 9.08 1.06
CA GLY A 85 6.25 9.03 2.34
C GLY A 85 4.85 8.41 2.29
N ALA A 86 4.30 8.12 1.11
CA ALA A 86 3.03 7.40 0.98
C ALA A 86 3.19 5.90 1.25
N VAL A 87 2.08 5.21 1.46
CA VAL A 87 1.98 3.74 1.55
C VAL A 87 1.22 3.23 0.33
N LEU A 88 1.86 2.40 -0.50
CA LEU A 88 1.18 1.76 -1.62
C LEU A 88 0.31 0.61 -1.13
N VAL A 89 -1.00 0.78 -1.23
CA VAL A 89 -1.99 -0.23 -0.83
C VAL A 89 -2.53 -0.93 -2.07
N ILE A 90 -2.29 -2.23 -2.17
CA ILE A 90 -2.67 -3.04 -3.34
C ILE A 90 -3.86 -3.94 -2.99
N ASP A 91 -4.98 -3.76 -3.71
CA ASP A 91 -6.11 -4.69 -3.67
C ASP A 91 -5.97 -5.72 -4.80
N SER A 92 -5.52 -6.93 -4.47
CA SER A 92 -5.37 -8.05 -5.40
C SER A 92 -6.66 -8.84 -5.63
N ARG A 93 -7.80 -8.35 -5.18
CA ARG A 93 -9.12 -8.98 -5.33
C ARG A 93 -9.20 -10.38 -4.74
N LYS A 94 -8.43 -10.64 -3.66
CA LYS A 94 -8.32 -11.96 -3.01
C LYS A 94 -7.82 -13.07 -3.94
N ASP A 95 -7.10 -12.73 -5.00
CA ASP A 95 -6.48 -13.73 -5.87
C ASP A 95 -5.06 -14.05 -5.37
N PRO A 96 -4.82 -15.22 -4.75
CA PRO A 96 -3.51 -15.61 -4.25
C PRO A 96 -2.60 -16.21 -5.32
N ARG A 97 -3.10 -16.41 -6.55
CA ARG A 97 -2.37 -17.13 -7.62
C ARG A 97 -1.34 -16.26 -8.32
N ALA A 98 -1.49 -14.94 -8.25
CA ALA A 98 -0.59 -14.02 -8.93
C ALA A 98 0.11 -13.10 -7.93
N ALA A 99 1.40 -12.87 -8.16
CA ALA A 99 2.17 -11.90 -7.38
C ALA A 99 1.73 -10.47 -7.73
N SER A 100 1.53 -9.64 -6.71
CA SER A 100 1.13 -8.25 -6.89
C SER A 100 2.30 -7.33 -7.23
N ALA A 101 3.51 -7.64 -6.77
CA ALA A 101 4.74 -6.91 -7.06
C ALA A 101 5.96 -7.81 -6.92
N GLY A 102 6.98 -7.55 -7.72
CA GLY A 102 8.29 -8.21 -7.62
C GLY A 102 9.35 -7.30 -7.01
N SER A 103 10.52 -7.87 -6.72
CA SER A 103 11.65 -7.18 -6.08
C SER A 103 12.08 -5.90 -6.81
N ILE A 104 12.03 -5.88 -8.13
CA ILE A 104 12.41 -4.71 -8.94
C ILE A 104 11.49 -3.53 -8.63
N LEU A 105 10.17 -3.76 -8.63
CA LEU A 105 9.17 -2.71 -8.36
C LEU A 105 9.27 -2.22 -6.91
N VAL A 106 9.43 -3.15 -5.95
CA VAL A 106 9.60 -2.81 -4.54
C VAL A 106 10.88 -2.00 -4.31
N THR A 107 11.99 -2.39 -4.92
CA THR A 107 13.24 -1.63 -4.85
C THR A 107 13.09 -0.22 -5.44
N ARG A 108 12.34 -0.10 -6.54
CA ARG A 108 12.05 1.22 -7.13
C ARG A 108 11.26 2.10 -6.17
N LEU A 109 10.21 1.58 -5.55
CA LEU A 109 9.42 2.28 -4.53
C LEU A 109 10.30 2.75 -3.36
N MET A 110 11.15 1.86 -2.84
CA MET A 110 12.11 2.20 -1.77
C MET A 110 13.03 3.36 -2.18
N LYS A 111 13.60 3.31 -3.38
CA LYS A 111 14.48 4.39 -3.91
C LYS A 111 13.75 5.71 -4.12
N ARG A 112 12.45 5.67 -4.32
CA ARG A 112 11.60 6.86 -4.40
C ARG A 112 11.17 7.41 -3.04
N GLY A 113 11.54 6.75 -1.95
CA GLY A 113 11.21 7.18 -0.59
C GLY A 113 9.76 6.89 -0.18
N VAL A 114 9.10 5.93 -0.82
CA VAL A 114 7.78 5.44 -0.41
C VAL A 114 7.90 4.77 0.96
N ALA A 115 6.95 5.00 1.87
CA ALA A 115 7.04 4.50 3.25
C ALA A 115 6.80 2.98 3.35
N GLY A 116 6.07 2.41 2.39
CA GLY A 116 5.83 0.97 2.33
C GLY A 116 4.81 0.55 1.30
#